data_892d990c326cc261aeaf2f027f359b52
#
_entry.id   892d990c326cc261aeaf2f027f359b52
#
_cell.length_a   1.000
_cell.length_b   1.000
_cell.length_c   1.000
_cell.angle_alpha   90.00
_cell.angle_beta   90.00
_cell.angle_gamma   90.00
#
_symmetry.space_group_name_H-M   'P 1'
#
loop_
_entity.id
_entity.type
_entity.pdbx_description
1 polymer ?
#
loop_
_entity_poly.entity_id
_entity_poly.type
_entity_poly.pdbx_seq_one_letter_code
_entity_poly.pdbx_strand_id
1 'polypeptide(L)'
;MSTATPFSQAVDVITTGDEPRLRALLQSHPGLIHERAPFAHKATLLHYVAANGVEVQRSPKNAPAIARILLEAGAEADAVAPIYGISDTTLCLTVTSVHPYLAGVQANLVDVLADHGAKIDGVSEDGAPLGCALLFGYREAAERLVLRGARVDNLIYAAGLGRTDVVRHMLATGTGTDRIVRRTDDRAGRFSFPVARGADARQVALIVAAMHGRLTTVRALLDGGVDVNATPYCRQNALHYAAYLGRTDVVEELLARGADTSLADTQTNQTPAQWAREVGNSDIADRLERRG
;
A
#
# COMPACT_ATOMS: atom_id res chain seq x y z
N MET A 1 -10.76 37.74 11.94
CA MET A 1 -10.40 36.81 10.88
C MET A 1 -8.97 36.36 11.14
N SER A 2 -8.71 35.11 11.49
CA SER A 2 -7.35 34.63 11.70
C SER A 2 -6.63 34.67 10.37
N THR A 3 -5.55 35.43 10.25
CA THR A 3 -4.71 35.44 9.03
C THR A 3 -4.08 34.06 8.88
N ALA A 4 -4.25 33.46 7.69
CA ALA A 4 -3.63 32.18 7.38
C ALA A 4 -2.11 32.26 7.59
N THR A 5 -1.54 31.32 8.36
CA THR A 5 -0.10 31.27 8.61
C THR A 5 0.65 30.93 7.31
N PRO A 6 1.96 31.28 7.17
CA PRO A 6 2.74 30.85 6.01
C PRO A 6 2.69 29.34 5.79
N PHE A 7 2.72 28.52 6.87
CA PHE A 7 2.60 27.07 6.79
C PHE A 7 1.24 26.65 6.20
N SER A 8 0.13 27.20 6.68
CA SER A 8 -1.20 26.85 6.14
C SER A 8 -1.38 27.29 4.68
N GLN A 9 -0.78 28.42 4.28
CA GLN A 9 -0.74 28.85 2.89
C GLN A 9 0.09 27.87 2.03
N ALA A 10 1.23 27.38 2.53
CA ALA A 10 2.02 26.38 1.83
C ALA A 10 1.26 25.06 1.65
N VAL A 11 0.54 24.61 2.68
CA VAL A 11 -0.34 23.42 2.56
C VAL A 11 -1.39 23.60 1.46
N ASP A 12 -2.04 24.76 1.41
CA ASP A 12 -3.03 25.05 0.37
C ASP A 12 -2.41 24.98 -1.05
N VAL A 13 -1.26 25.61 -1.27
CA VAL A 13 -0.62 25.60 -2.60
C VAL A 13 -0.04 24.22 -2.97
N ILE A 14 0.41 23.42 -2.01
CA ILE A 14 0.84 22.03 -2.23
C ILE A 14 -0.34 21.19 -2.72
N THR A 15 -1.46 21.28 -2.03
CA THR A 15 -2.64 20.45 -2.30
C THR A 15 -3.45 20.90 -3.51
N THR A 16 -3.27 22.14 -3.93
CA THR A 16 -3.82 22.67 -5.18
C THR A 16 -2.87 22.56 -6.38
N GLY A 17 -1.57 22.36 -6.14
CA GLY A 17 -0.55 22.20 -7.17
C GLY A 17 -0.05 23.54 -7.75
N ASP A 18 -0.11 24.63 -6.99
CA ASP A 18 0.35 25.96 -7.42
C ASP A 18 1.88 26.10 -7.22
N GLU A 19 2.64 25.60 -8.20
CA GLU A 19 4.13 25.61 -8.17
C GLU A 19 4.71 27.04 -8.06
N PRO A 20 4.27 28.05 -8.87
CA PRO A 20 4.81 29.40 -8.77
C PRO A 20 4.65 30.00 -7.38
N ARG A 21 3.49 29.83 -6.79
CA ARG A 21 3.19 30.36 -5.46
C ARG A 21 3.94 29.63 -4.36
N LEU A 22 4.15 28.29 -4.50
CA LEU A 22 4.97 27.52 -3.58
C LEU A 22 6.42 28.04 -3.58
N ARG A 23 7.03 28.22 -4.76
CA ARG A 23 8.39 28.78 -4.88
C ARG A 23 8.50 30.18 -4.26
N ALA A 24 7.53 31.06 -4.51
CA ALA A 24 7.50 32.39 -3.91
C ALA A 24 7.39 32.35 -2.38
N LEU A 25 6.58 31.46 -1.82
CA LEU A 25 6.45 31.26 -0.37
C LEU A 25 7.76 30.76 0.26
N LEU A 26 8.41 29.77 -0.34
CA LEU A 26 9.69 29.24 0.15
C LEU A 26 10.83 30.27 0.06
N GLN A 27 10.84 31.14 -0.97
CA GLN A 27 11.80 32.24 -1.10
C GLN A 27 11.58 33.31 -0.03
N SER A 28 10.34 33.67 0.26
CA SER A 28 10.00 34.69 1.26
C SER A 28 10.13 34.17 2.71
N HIS A 29 10.00 32.87 2.91
CA HIS A 29 10.04 32.20 4.22
C HIS A 29 10.93 30.93 4.15
N PRO A 30 12.27 31.06 4.05
CA PRO A 30 13.16 29.91 3.87
C PRO A 30 13.09 28.87 4.99
N GLY A 31 12.79 29.31 6.23
CA GLY A 31 12.63 28.41 7.39
C GLY A 31 11.40 27.51 7.34
N LEU A 32 10.41 27.85 6.48
CA LEU A 32 9.15 27.14 6.35
C LEU A 32 9.34 25.67 5.97
N ILE A 33 10.40 25.36 5.20
CA ILE A 33 10.68 23.98 4.76
C ILE A 33 10.96 23.02 5.93
N HIS A 34 11.45 23.53 7.06
CA HIS A 34 11.76 22.75 8.27
C HIS A 34 10.63 22.79 9.32
N GLU A 35 9.61 23.61 9.09
CA GLU A 35 8.48 23.69 10.01
C GLU A 35 7.65 22.41 10.00
N ARG A 36 6.95 22.19 11.12
CA ARG A 36 6.02 21.08 11.27
C ARG A 36 4.64 21.60 11.58
N ALA A 37 3.64 20.89 11.09
CA ALA A 37 2.25 21.19 11.35
C ALA A 37 1.98 21.36 12.87
N PRO A 38 1.15 22.31 13.27
CA PRO A 38 0.79 22.54 14.67
C PRO A 38 -0.12 21.43 15.25
N PHE A 39 -0.51 20.46 14.42
CA PHE A 39 -1.37 19.33 14.77
C PHE A 39 -0.60 18.17 15.40
N ALA A 40 -1.34 17.19 15.95
CA ALA A 40 -0.75 16.03 16.62
C ALA A 40 0.17 15.21 15.72
N HIS A 41 -0.13 15.13 14.41
CA HIS A 41 0.68 14.39 13.43
C HIS A 41 2.04 15.03 13.11
N LYS A 42 2.29 16.30 13.46
CA LYS A 42 3.58 16.98 13.26
C LYS A 42 4.20 16.80 11.85
N ALA A 43 3.35 16.69 10.82
CA ALA A 43 3.77 16.52 9.44
C ALA A 43 4.64 17.70 8.97
N THR A 44 5.66 17.42 8.16
CA THR A 44 6.36 18.45 7.37
C THR A 44 5.58 18.76 6.10
N LEU A 45 5.92 19.84 5.38
CA LEU A 45 5.28 20.16 4.11
C LEU A 45 5.36 19.00 3.10
N LEU A 46 6.45 18.23 3.11
CA LEU A 46 6.63 17.09 2.20
C LEU A 46 5.60 15.99 2.45
N HIS A 47 5.16 15.75 3.69
CA HIS A 47 4.13 14.73 3.98
C HIS A 47 2.78 15.05 3.31
N TYR A 48 2.47 16.31 3.04
CA TYR A 48 1.21 16.70 2.40
C TYR A 48 1.12 16.25 0.93
N VAL A 49 2.24 15.99 0.24
CA VAL A 49 2.19 15.45 -1.14
C VAL A 49 1.66 14.01 -1.18
N ALA A 50 1.79 13.27 -0.09
CA ALA A 50 1.22 11.93 0.06
C ALA A 50 -0.30 11.97 0.32
N ALA A 51 -0.83 13.11 0.79
CA ALA A 51 -2.26 13.33 1.10
C ALA A 51 -2.86 12.21 1.99
N ASN A 52 -2.13 11.77 3.01
CA ASN A 52 -2.50 10.65 3.85
C ASN A 52 -2.26 10.96 5.34
N GLY A 53 -3.31 10.85 6.16
CA GLY A 53 -3.24 11.10 7.59
C GLY A 53 -3.01 12.55 8.01
N VAL A 54 -3.18 13.48 7.09
CA VAL A 54 -3.14 14.93 7.28
C VAL A 54 -4.54 15.53 7.10
N GLU A 55 -4.75 16.77 7.55
CA GLU A 55 -6.06 17.42 7.52
C GLU A 55 -6.58 17.72 6.11
N VAL A 56 -5.68 17.85 5.12
CA VAL A 56 -6.03 18.08 3.70
C VAL A 56 -5.60 16.87 2.87
N GLN A 57 -6.56 16.03 2.52
CA GLN A 57 -6.33 14.79 1.78
C GLN A 57 -6.65 14.99 0.29
N ARG A 58 -5.77 15.68 -0.41
CA ARG A 58 -5.89 15.98 -1.83
C ARG A 58 -4.53 15.91 -2.52
N SER A 59 -4.45 15.17 -3.63
CA SER A 59 -3.24 15.04 -4.43
C SER A 59 -3.45 15.65 -5.82
N PRO A 60 -2.77 16.74 -6.18
CA PRO A 60 -2.85 17.31 -7.52
C PRO A 60 -2.08 16.43 -8.51
N LYS A 61 -2.43 16.52 -9.80
CA LYS A 61 -1.75 15.75 -10.86
C LYS A 61 -0.26 16.08 -11.01
N ASN A 62 0.18 17.26 -10.57
CA ASN A 62 1.57 17.67 -10.54
C ASN A 62 2.23 17.49 -9.16
N ALA A 63 1.66 16.68 -8.26
CA ALA A 63 2.27 16.38 -6.96
C ALA A 63 3.76 15.97 -7.04
N PRO A 64 4.24 15.22 -8.06
CA PRO A 64 5.67 14.95 -8.21
C PRO A 64 6.52 16.21 -8.43
N ALA A 65 6.04 17.20 -9.17
CA ALA A 65 6.74 18.48 -9.33
C ALA A 65 6.74 19.28 -8.03
N ILE A 66 5.64 19.30 -7.31
CA ILE A 66 5.53 19.91 -5.97
C ILE A 66 6.54 19.24 -5.00
N ALA A 67 6.59 17.91 -4.97
CA ALA A 67 7.56 17.17 -4.14
C ALA A 67 9.00 17.57 -4.47
N ARG A 68 9.34 17.66 -5.75
CA ARG A 68 10.66 18.08 -6.22
C ARG A 68 11.02 19.50 -5.74
N ILE A 69 10.10 20.44 -5.84
CA ILE A 69 10.30 21.82 -5.35
C ILE A 69 10.64 21.83 -3.86
N LEU A 70 9.90 21.05 -3.06
CA LEU A 70 10.14 20.96 -1.63
C LEU A 70 11.51 20.32 -1.32
N LEU A 71 11.87 19.24 -2.01
CA LEU A 71 13.13 18.53 -1.82
C LEU A 71 14.33 19.38 -2.26
N GLU A 72 14.23 20.08 -3.39
CA GLU A 72 15.23 21.05 -3.86
C GLU A 72 15.40 22.23 -2.89
N ALA A 73 14.33 22.62 -2.18
CA ALA A 73 14.37 23.63 -1.14
C ALA A 73 14.92 23.13 0.22
N GLY A 74 15.28 21.85 0.31
CA GLY A 74 15.92 21.28 1.50
C GLY A 74 14.97 20.47 2.41
N ALA A 75 13.79 20.07 1.93
CA ALA A 75 12.96 19.12 2.68
C ALA A 75 13.71 17.80 2.89
N GLU A 76 13.64 17.28 4.10
CA GLU A 76 14.21 15.97 4.45
C GLU A 76 13.35 14.85 3.88
N ALA A 77 13.87 14.06 2.92
CA ALA A 77 13.12 13.01 2.22
C ALA A 77 12.61 11.92 3.16
N ASP A 78 13.39 11.57 4.18
CA ASP A 78 13.08 10.56 5.20
C ASP A 78 12.57 11.15 6.52
N ALA A 79 12.12 12.43 6.53
CA ALA A 79 11.47 12.99 7.70
C ALA A 79 10.33 12.07 8.14
N VAL A 80 10.28 11.78 9.45
CA VAL A 80 9.20 10.98 10.05
C VAL A 80 8.18 11.87 10.76
N ALA A 81 6.93 11.47 10.71
CA ALA A 81 5.84 12.13 11.42
C ALA A 81 4.93 11.08 12.10
N PRO A 82 4.41 11.35 13.32
CA PRO A 82 3.57 10.40 14.06
C PRO A 82 2.13 10.37 13.49
N ILE A 83 2.03 9.94 12.23
CA ILE A 83 0.77 9.82 11.51
C ILE A 83 0.14 8.46 11.83
N TYR A 84 -1.16 8.45 12.13
CA TYR A 84 -1.87 7.27 12.63
C TYR A 84 -1.27 6.63 13.90
N GLY A 85 -0.47 7.38 14.67
CA GLY A 85 0.17 6.89 15.90
C GLY A 85 1.47 6.10 15.66
N ILE A 86 1.97 6.07 14.45
CA ILE A 86 3.24 5.46 14.04
C ILE A 86 4.13 6.48 13.36
N SER A 87 5.45 6.24 13.37
CA SER A 87 6.41 7.11 12.69
C SER A 87 6.48 6.73 11.21
N ASP A 88 5.79 7.49 10.37
CA ASP A 88 5.75 7.28 8.93
C ASP A 88 6.58 8.33 8.17
N THR A 89 7.20 7.90 7.07
CA THR A 89 7.84 8.78 6.10
C THR A 89 6.87 9.14 4.97
N THR A 90 7.20 10.19 4.21
CA THR A 90 6.43 10.55 3.02
C THR A 90 6.32 9.39 2.02
N LEU A 91 7.39 8.58 1.87
CA LEU A 91 7.37 7.42 0.98
C LEU A 91 6.33 6.37 1.45
N CYS A 92 6.35 5.98 2.73
CA CYS A 92 5.36 5.03 3.28
C CYS A 92 3.93 5.56 3.14
N LEU A 93 3.71 6.85 3.43
CA LEU A 93 2.39 7.47 3.27
C LEU A 93 1.94 7.49 1.81
N THR A 94 2.85 7.77 0.86
CA THR A 94 2.55 7.78 -0.58
C THR A 94 2.04 6.41 -1.02
N VAL A 95 2.74 5.33 -0.65
CA VAL A 95 2.40 3.97 -1.11
C VAL A 95 1.25 3.32 -0.33
N THR A 96 0.65 4.03 0.61
CA THR A 96 -0.57 3.63 1.33
C THR A 96 -1.77 4.54 1.03
N SER A 97 -1.57 5.59 0.23
CA SER A 97 -2.58 6.62 -0.02
C SER A 97 -3.39 6.35 -1.28
N VAL A 98 -4.71 6.41 -1.15
CA VAL A 98 -5.63 6.36 -2.28
C VAL A 98 -5.58 7.63 -3.14
N HIS A 99 -5.22 8.80 -2.59
CA HIS A 99 -5.28 10.08 -3.28
C HIS A 99 -4.24 10.19 -4.42
N PRO A 100 -2.93 9.97 -4.21
CA PRO A 100 -1.96 9.94 -5.29
C PRO A 100 -2.18 8.74 -6.24
N TYR A 101 -2.77 7.63 -5.77
CA TYR A 101 -3.18 6.53 -6.64
C TYR A 101 -4.27 6.96 -7.62
N LEU A 102 -5.36 7.56 -7.16
CA LEU A 102 -6.46 8.04 -8.01
C LEU A 102 -6.01 9.19 -8.93
N ALA A 103 -5.04 10.01 -8.49
CA ALA A 103 -4.44 11.05 -9.33
C ALA A 103 -3.49 10.48 -10.41
N GLY A 104 -3.13 9.19 -10.34
CA GLY A 104 -2.20 8.53 -11.27
C GLY A 104 -0.73 8.96 -11.09
N VAL A 105 -0.36 9.46 -9.92
CA VAL A 105 0.98 10.03 -9.66
C VAL A 105 1.82 9.29 -8.64
N GLN A 106 1.27 8.22 -8.06
CA GLN A 106 1.90 7.49 -6.95
C GLN A 106 3.28 6.94 -7.33
N ALA A 107 3.42 6.28 -8.49
CA ALA A 107 4.68 5.75 -8.98
C ALA A 107 5.71 6.86 -9.25
N ASN A 108 5.28 8.00 -9.81
CA ASN A 108 6.16 9.13 -10.07
C ASN A 108 6.63 9.82 -8.76
N LEU A 109 5.79 9.83 -7.72
CA LEU A 109 6.20 10.29 -6.39
C LEU A 109 7.28 9.39 -5.79
N VAL A 110 7.15 8.05 -5.95
CA VAL A 110 8.22 7.10 -5.55
C VAL A 110 9.55 7.47 -6.23
N ASP A 111 9.53 7.76 -7.55
CA ASP A 111 10.73 8.15 -8.27
C ASP A 111 11.35 9.43 -7.71
N VAL A 112 10.55 10.48 -7.54
CA VAL A 112 11.04 11.77 -7.05
C VAL A 112 11.63 11.65 -5.64
N LEU A 113 10.97 10.91 -4.74
CA LEU A 113 11.47 10.68 -3.39
C LEU A 113 12.79 9.89 -3.42
N ALA A 114 12.88 8.85 -4.25
CA ALA A 114 14.09 8.04 -4.42
C ALA A 114 15.26 8.85 -5.01
N ASP A 115 14.99 9.70 -6.01
CA ASP A 115 16.01 10.58 -6.64
C ASP A 115 16.61 11.57 -5.64
N HIS A 116 15.89 11.89 -4.56
CA HIS A 116 16.33 12.78 -3.49
C HIS A 116 16.71 12.04 -2.20
N GLY A 117 17.03 10.75 -2.30
CA GLY A 117 17.65 9.97 -1.24
C GLY A 117 16.70 9.33 -0.23
N ALA A 118 15.41 9.27 -0.50
CA ALA A 118 14.50 8.50 0.35
C ALA A 118 14.92 7.03 0.41
N LYS A 119 14.95 6.45 1.61
CA LYS A 119 15.28 5.05 1.83
C LYS A 119 14.18 4.14 1.31
N ILE A 120 14.46 3.45 0.22
CA ILE A 120 13.48 2.61 -0.50
C ILE A 120 12.96 1.44 0.35
N ASP A 121 13.81 0.88 1.20
CA ASP A 121 13.41 -0.18 2.16
C ASP A 121 12.89 0.39 3.49
N GLY A 122 12.63 1.71 3.56
CA GLY A 122 12.20 2.40 4.79
C GLY A 122 13.35 2.75 5.72
N VAL A 123 13.09 3.67 6.66
CA VAL A 123 14.13 4.15 7.62
C VAL A 123 14.59 3.06 8.57
N SER A 124 13.77 2.04 8.81
CA SER A 124 14.11 0.85 9.62
C SER A 124 14.72 -0.29 8.80
N GLU A 125 14.89 -0.10 7.50
CA GLU A 125 15.40 -1.09 6.55
C GLU A 125 14.65 -2.45 6.59
N ASP A 126 13.36 -2.39 6.92
CA ASP A 126 12.48 -3.55 7.09
C ASP A 126 11.66 -3.91 5.84
N GLY A 127 11.78 -3.12 4.76
CA GLY A 127 11.04 -3.30 3.51
C GLY A 127 9.59 -2.83 3.60
N ALA A 128 9.24 -2.03 4.62
CA ALA A 128 7.87 -1.58 4.85
C ALA A 128 7.23 -0.89 3.63
N PRO A 129 7.91 0.00 2.87
CA PRO A 129 7.28 0.63 1.71
C PRO A 129 6.78 -0.37 0.67
N LEU A 130 7.59 -1.39 0.31
CA LEU A 130 7.17 -2.43 -0.64
C LEU A 130 6.04 -3.28 -0.07
N GLY A 131 6.17 -3.69 1.20
CA GLY A 131 5.13 -4.44 1.90
C GLY A 131 3.79 -3.70 1.90
N CYS A 132 3.80 -2.43 2.24
CA CYS A 132 2.61 -1.58 2.24
C CYS A 132 2.00 -1.48 0.82
N ALA A 133 2.80 -1.15 -0.21
CA ALA A 133 2.31 -1.05 -1.57
C ALA A 133 1.61 -2.34 -2.04
N LEU A 134 2.20 -3.50 -1.72
CA LEU A 134 1.61 -4.81 -2.04
C LEU A 134 0.33 -5.07 -1.26
N LEU A 135 0.30 -4.77 0.04
CA LEU A 135 -0.87 -5.00 0.90
C LEU A 135 -2.05 -4.08 0.56
N PHE A 136 -1.79 -2.87 0.08
CA PHE A 136 -2.83 -1.94 -0.39
C PHE A 136 -3.24 -2.18 -1.85
N GLY A 137 -2.65 -3.15 -2.55
CA GLY A 137 -2.98 -3.47 -3.93
C GLY A 137 -2.41 -2.49 -4.96
N TYR A 138 -1.47 -1.61 -4.58
CA TYR A 138 -0.88 -0.60 -5.46
C TYR A 138 0.27 -1.18 -6.28
N ARG A 139 -0.09 -1.92 -7.31
CA ARG A 139 0.81 -2.68 -8.16
C ARG A 139 1.92 -1.83 -8.77
N GLU A 140 1.57 -0.69 -9.38
CA GLU A 140 2.54 0.18 -10.06
C GLU A 140 3.55 0.77 -9.09
N ALA A 141 3.11 1.18 -7.89
CA ALA A 141 3.99 1.66 -6.84
C ALA A 141 4.93 0.54 -6.35
N ALA A 142 4.43 -0.69 -6.16
CA ALA A 142 5.26 -1.83 -5.77
C ALA A 142 6.32 -2.17 -6.83
N GLU A 143 5.92 -2.22 -8.11
CA GLU A 143 6.84 -2.44 -9.22
C GLU A 143 7.90 -1.31 -9.32
N ARG A 144 7.49 -0.06 -9.08
CA ARG A 144 8.40 1.09 -9.06
C ARG A 144 9.41 1.02 -7.93
N LEU A 145 8.97 0.66 -6.70
CA LEU A 145 9.87 0.45 -5.57
C LEU A 145 10.94 -0.59 -5.89
N VAL A 146 10.56 -1.71 -6.52
CA VAL A 146 11.51 -2.75 -6.94
C VAL A 146 12.50 -2.23 -7.99
N LEU A 147 12.03 -1.45 -8.97
CA LEU A 147 12.91 -0.80 -9.95
C LEU A 147 13.90 0.17 -9.29
N ARG A 148 13.54 0.75 -8.15
CA ARG A 148 14.38 1.65 -7.35
C ARG A 148 15.23 0.91 -6.31
N GLY A 149 15.23 -0.42 -6.31
CA GLY A 149 16.11 -1.25 -5.49
C GLY A 149 15.50 -1.83 -4.22
N ALA A 150 14.19 -1.78 -4.05
CA ALA A 150 13.54 -2.44 -2.91
C ALA A 150 13.83 -3.95 -2.89
N ARG A 151 14.17 -4.46 -1.72
CA ARG A 151 14.51 -5.87 -1.54
C ARG A 151 13.28 -6.78 -1.64
N VAL A 152 13.44 -7.89 -2.33
CA VAL A 152 12.42 -8.93 -2.46
C VAL A 152 12.96 -10.20 -1.77
N ASP A 153 13.02 -10.17 -0.46
CA ASP A 153 13.70 -11.14 0.39
C ASP A 153 12.75 -12.08 1.15
N ASN A 154 11.45 -12.00 0.88
CA ASN A 154 10.46 -12.86 1.52
C ASN A 154 9.37 -13.33 0.55
N LEU A 155 8.68 -14.41 0.95
CA LEU A 155 7.67 -15.10 0.14
C LEU A 155 6.50 -14.18 -0.24
N ILE A 156 6.05 -13.32 0.66
CA ILE A 156 4.90 -12.43 0.44
C ILE A 156 5.22 -11.42 -0.66
N TYR A 157 6.42 -10.81 -0.63
CA TYR A 157 6.85 -9.85 -1.65
C TYR A 157 7.02 -10.54 -3.01
N ALA A 158 7.70 -11.69 -3.03
CA ALA A 158 7.87 -12.48 -4.26
C ALA A 158 6.50 -12.85 -4.87
N ALA A 159 5.54 -13.25 -4.03
CA ALA A 159 4.20 -13.64 -4.47
C ALA A 159 3.40 -12.46 -5.05
N GLY A 160 3.35 -11.33 -4.37
CA GLY A 160 2.65 -10.13 -4.84
C GLY A 160 3.22 -9.57 -6.13
N LEU A 161 4.53 -9.66 -6.32
CA LEU A 161 5.21 -9.25 -7.54
C LEU A 161 5.08 -10.27 -8.69
N GLY A 162 4.58 -11.48 -8.42
CA GLY A 162 4.44 -12.53 -9.42
C GLY A 162 5.76 -13.21 -9.80
N ARG A 163 6.77 -13.18 -8.90
CA ARG A 163 8.06 -13.83 -9.10
C ARG A 163 7.96 -15.33 -8.82
N THR A 164 7.26 -16.04 -9.69
CA THR A 164 6.84 -17.44 -9.47
C THR A 164 8.01 -18.38 -9.23
N ASP A 165 9.14 -18.19 -9.92
CA ASP A 165 10.32 -19.06 -9.74
C ASP A 165 10.96 -18.85 -8.36
N VAL A 166 11.01 -17.59 -7.89
CA VAL A 166 11.46 -17.27 -6.52
C VAL A 166 10.51 -17.89 -5.50
N VAL A 167 9.19 -17.79 -5.73
CA VAL A 167 8.18 -18.42 -4.86
C VAL A 167 8.38 -19.93 -4.77
N ARG A 168 8.55 -20.62 -5.92
CA ARG A 168 8.82 -22.08 -5.92
C ARG A 168 10.09 -22.45 -5.16
N HIS A 169 11.15 -21.67 -5.36
CA HIS A 169 12.42 -21.87 -4.64
C HIS A 169 12.24 -21.70 -3.12
N MET A 170 11.58 -20.62 -2.70
CA MET A 170 11.31 -20.33 -1.28
C MET A 170 10.44 -21.42 -0.64
N LEU A 171 9.41 -21.90 -1.34
CA LEU A 171 8.57 -23.02 -0.84
C LEU A 171 9.36 -24.32 -0.68
N ALA A 172 10.26 -24.63 -1.64
CA ALA A 172 11.06 -25.84 -1.61
C ALA A 172 12.14 -25.83 -0.52
N THR A 173 12.72 -24.67 -0.24
CA THR A 173 13.85 -24.52 0.72
C THR A 173 13.40 -24.05 2.10
N GLY A 174 12.18 -23.56 2.26
CA GLY A 174 11.71 -22.90 3.48
C GLY A 174 12.31 -21.53 3.74
N THR A 175 13.12 -20.98 2.82
CA THR A 175 13.72 -19.64 2.98
C THR A 175 12.70 -18.54 2.76
N GLY A 176 12.77 -17.45 3.56
CA GLY A 176 11.89 -16.28 3.42
C GLY A 176 10.40 -16.55 3.74
N THR A 177 10.09 -17.70 4.35
CA THR A 177 8.73 -18.09 4.76
C THR A 177 8.41 -17.72 6.20
N ASP A 178 9.40 -17.33 6.98
CA ASP A 178 9.33 -16.97 8.39
C ASP A 178 9.03 -15.48 8.62
N ARG A 179 9.13 -14.68 7.57
CA ARG A 179 9.00 -13.22 7.62
C ARG A 179 7.60 -12.79 7.21
N ILE A 180 6.79 -12.45 8.19
CA ILE A 180 5.55 -11.70 7.97
C ILE A 180 5.89 -10.23 8.19
N VAL A 181 5.62 -9.40 7.18
CA VAL A 181 5.77 -7.94 7.32
C VAL A 181 4.78 -7.45 8.35
N ARG A 182 5.27 -7.20 9.54
CA ARG A 182 4.50 -6.55 10.59
C ARG A 182 4.77 -5.04 10.49
N ARG A 183 3.75 -4.26 10.21
CA ARG A 183 3.71 -2.94 10.84
C ARG A 183 3.53 -3.22 12.33
N THR A 184 4.55 -2.96 13.12
CA THR A 184 4.65 -3.37 14.52
C THR A 184 3.77 -2.56 15.47
N ASP A 185 2.72 -1.91 14.99
CA ASP A 185 1.83 -1.14 15.81
C ASP A 185 0.42 -1.74 15.83
N ASP A 186 0.08 -2.38 16.95
CA ASP A 186 -1.26 -2.90 17.24
C ASP A 186 -2.36 -1.80 17.25
N ARG A 187 -2.00 -0.53 17.13
CA ARG A 187 -2.90 0.63 17.13
C ARG A 187 -3.29 1.11 15.73
N ALA A 188 -2.62 0.67 14.68
CA ALA A 188 -2.93 1.03 13.29
C ALA A 188 -4.10 0.21 12.71
N GLY A 189 -5.09 -0.11 13.52
CA GLY A 189 -6.21 -1.02 13.32
C GLY A 189 -7.21 -0.66 12.22
N ARG A 190 -6.83 0.05 11.16
CA ARG A 190 -7.74 0.30 10.03
C ARG A 190 -7.19 -0.04 8.65
N PHE A 191 -5.89 -0.23 8.46
CA PHE A 191 -5.32 -0.45 7.11
C PHE A 191 -4.06 -1.32 7.07
N SER A 192 -3.65 -1.94 8.15
CA SER A 192 -2.69 -3.02 8.08
C SER A 192 -3.45 -4.32 7.88
N PHE A 193 -2.93 -5.23 7.03
CA PHE A 193 -3.31 -6.61 7.19
C PHE A 193 -2.84 -7.01 8.60
N PRO A 194 -3.73 -7.06 9.58
CA PRO A 194 -3.39 -7.66 10.84
C PRO A 194 -3.35 -9.15 10.57
N VAL A 195 -2.17 -9.61 10.30
CA VAL A 195 -1.90 -11.03 10.24
C VAL A 195 -2.06 -11.54 11.66
N ALA A 196 -2.96 -12.50 11.87
CA ALA A 196 -3.16 -13.11 13.17
C ALA A 196 -1.80 -13.58 13.72
N ARG A 197 -1.58 -13.46 15.04
CA ARG A 197 -0.38 -14.00 15.66
C ARG A 197 -0.24 -15.48 15.29
N GLY A 198 0.87 -15.85 14.62
CA GLY A 198 1.11 -17.21 14.17
C GLY A 198 0.55 -17.56 12.79
N ALA A 199 0.07 -16.60 12.01
CA ALA A 199 -0.29 -16.86 10.62
C ALA A 199 0.94 -17.29 9.82
N ASP A 200 0.75 -18.29 8.97
CA ASP A 200 1.76 -18.77 8.04
C ASP A 200 1.95 -17.75 6.89
N ALA A 201 3.17 -17.34 6.63
CA ALA A 201 3.52 -16.43 5.55
C ALA A 201 3.04 -16.94 4.17
N ARG A 202 2.95 -18.27 3.99
CA ARG A 202 2.44 -18.90 2.77
C ARG A 202 0.96 -18.54 2.52
N GLN A 203 0.14 -18.51 3.57
CA GLN A 203 -1.28 -18.14 3.50
C GLN A 203 -1.44 -16.67 3.11
N VAL A 204 -0.62 -15.79 3.70
CA VAL A 204 -0.61 -14.36 3.34
C VAL A 204 -0.12 -14.17 1.90
N ALA A 205 0.90 -14.92 1.48
CA ALA A 205 1.41 -14.89 0.11
C ALA A 205 0.34 -15.27 -0.91
N LEU A 206 -0.51 -16.26 -0.61
CA LEU A 206 -1.64 -16.65 -1.47
C LEU A 206 -2.64 -15.49 -1.63
N ILE A 207 -3.01 -14.83 -0.53
CA ILE A 207 -3.91 -13.66 -0.58
C ILE A 207 -3.29 -12.54 -1.42
N VAL A 208 -2.03 -12.19 -1.17
CA VAL A 208 -1.36 -11.09 -1.88
C VAL A 208 -1.19 -11.42 -3.37
N ALA A 209 -0.83 -12.66 -3.72
CA ALA A 209 -0.79 -13.11 -5.12
C ALA A 209 -2.18 -12.99 -5.80
N ALA A 210 -3.24 -13.38 -5.11
CA ALA A 210 -4.60 -13.28 -5.59
C ALA A 210 -5.05 -11.82 -5.79
N MET A 211 -4.77 -10.94 -4.83
CA MET A 211 -5.03 -9.49 -4.93
C MET A 211 -4.40 -8.87 -6.19
N HIS A 212 -3.17 -9.26 -6.49
CA HIS A 212 -2.43 -8.73 -7.63
C HIS A 212 -2.69 -9.48 -8.95
N GLY A 213 -3.60 -10.47 -8.97
CA GLY A 213 -3.95 -11.24 -10.17
C GLY A 213 -2.77 -12.08 -10.70
N ARG A 214 -1.90 -12.58 -9.80
CA ARG A 214 -0.72 -13.37 -10.19
C ARG A 214 -1.05 -14.86 -10.34
N LEU A 215 -1.86 -15.19 -11.35
CA LEU A 215 -2.41 -16.53 -11.55
C LEU A 215 -1.36 -17.64 -11.47
N THR A 216 -0.23 -17.49 -12.17
CA THR A 216 0.84 -18.50 -12.16
C THR A 216 1.43 -18.71 -10.76
N THR A 217 1.52 -17.64 -9.98
CA THR A 217 2.01 -17.67 -8.61
C THR A 217 0.97 -18.28 -7.65
N VAL A 218 -0.32 -17.95 -7.84
CA VAL A 218 -1.43 -18.60 -7.12
C VAL A 218 -1.37 -20.12 -7.31
N ARG A 219 -1.23 -20.58 -8.56
CA ARG A 219 -1.06 -22.01 -8.87
C ARG A 219 0.15 -22.60 -8.13
N ALA A 220 1.30 -21.96 -8.21
CA ALA A 220 2.51 -22.44 -7.55
C ALA A 220 2.37 -22.56 -6.02
N LEU A 221 1.67 -21.63 -5.38
CA LEU A 221 1.39 -21.67 -3.94
C LEU A 221 0.45 -22.82 -3.59
N LEU A 222 -0.63 -23.00 -4.36
CA LEU A 222 -1.59 -24.11 -4.16
C LEU A 222 -0.96 -25.48 -4.43
N ASP A 223 -0.14 -25.61 -5.48
CA ASP A 223 0.63 -26.81 -5.79
C ASP A 223 1.67 -27.12 -4.69
N GLY A 224 2.17 -26.09 -4.01
CA GLY A 224 3.02 -26.16 -2.84
C GLY A 224 2.29 -26.49 -1.53
N GLY A 225 0.99 -26.82 -1.59
CA GLY A 225 0.20 -27.29 -0.46
C GLY A 225 -0.36 -26.16 0.44
N VAL A 226 -0.41 -24.93 -0.05
CA VAL A 226 -1.09 -23.84 0.68
C VAL A 226 -2.59 -24.08 0.61
N ASP A 227 -3.25 -24.05 1.78
CA ASP A 227 -4.70 -24.25 1.86
C ASP A 227 -5.44 -23.10 1.14
N VAL A 228 -6.26 -23.45 0.16
CA VAL A 228 -7.06 -22.51 -0.64
C VAL A 228 -8.06 -21.72 0.23
N ASN A 229 -8.49 -22.30 1.36
CA ASN A 229 -9.44 -21.72 2.31
C ASN A 229 -8.76 -21.09 3.52
N ALA A 230 -7.44 -20.95 3.50
CA ALA A 230 -6.70 -20.32 4.58
C ALA A 230 -7.20 -18.90 4.87
N THR A 231 -7.44 -18.61 6.13
CA THR A 231 -7.96 -17.32 6.61
C THR A 231 -7.02 -16.70 7.63
N PRO A 232 -5.86 -16.18 7.21
CA PRO A 232 -4.86 -15.64 8.13
C PRO A 232 -5.34 -14.40 8.89
N TYR A 233 -6.46 -13.80 8.44
CA TYR A 233 -7.04 -12.63 9.08
C TYR A 233 -8.57 -12.55 8.91
N CYS A 234 -9.29 -12.25 9.97
CA CYS A 234 -10.74 -11.96 9.99
C CYS A 234 -11.61 -12.91 9.15
N ARG A 235 -11.23 -14.17 9.03
CA ARG A 235 -11.84 -15.17 8.14
C ARG A 235 -11.89 -14.74 6.66
N GLN A 236 -11.01 -13.86 6.25
CA GLN A 236 -10.83 -13.47 4.86
C GLN A 236 -9.85 -14.42 4.17
N ASN A 237 -10.23 -14.97 3.03
CA ASN A 237 -9.37 -15.84 2.21
C ASN A 237 -9.04 -15.19 0.86
N ALA A 238 -8.24 -15.86 0.05
CA ALA A 238 -7.82 -15.37 -1.27
C ALA A 238 -9.02 -15.09 -2.20
N LEU A 239 -10.12 -15.84 -2.06
CA LEU A 239 -11.32 -15.67 -2.89
C LEU A 239 -12.03 -14.34 -2.63
N HIS A 240 -12.10 -13.86 -1.37
CA HIS A 240 -12.66 -12.55 -1.04
C HIS A 240 -11.93 -11.43 -1.81
N TYR A 241 -10.62 -11.42 -1.74
CA TYR A 241 -9.81 -10.37 -2.37
C TYR A 241 -9.79 -10.47 -3.89
N ALA A 242 -9.72 -11.69 -4.45
CA ALA A 242 -9.78 -11.89 -5.90
C ALA A 242 -11.14 -11.41 -6.46
N ALA A 243 -12.24 -11.71 -5.77
CA ALA A 243 -13.58 -11.31 -6.15
C ALA A 243 -13.79 -9.78 -6.04
N TYR A 244 -13.37 -9.18 -4.93
CA TYR A 244 -13.41 -7.73 -4.71
C TYR A 244 -12.64 -6.94 -5.78
N LEU A 245 -11.45 -7.43 -6.15
CA LEU A 245 -10.56 -6.76 -7.09
C LEU A 245 -10.79 -7.18 -8.57
N GLY A 246 -11.83 -7.98 -8.86
CA GLY A 246 -12.19 -8.35 -10.21
C GLY A 246 -11.18 -9.27 -10.91
N ARG A 247 -10.47 -10.13 -10.16
CA ARG A 247 -9.45 -11.04 -10.71
C ARG A 247 -10.08 -12.34 -11.20
N THR A 248 -10.82 -12.26 -12.30
CA THR A 248 -11.68 -13.37 -12.79
C THR A 248 -10.90 -14.68 -12.99
N ASP A 249 -9.73 -14.63 -13.60
CA ASP A 249 -8.87 -15.79 -13.84
C ASP A 249 -8.39 -16.45 -12.52
N VAL A 250 -8.08 -15.64 -11.52
CA VAL A 250 -7.72 -16.13 -10.18
C VAL A 250 -8.94 -16.70 -9.46
N VAL A 251 -10.10 -16.06 -9.57
CA VAL A 251 -11.37 -16.60 -9.01
C VAL A 251 -11.65 -17.99 -9.56
N GLU A 252 -11.53 -18.19 -10.90
CA GLU A 252 -11.74 -19.50 -11.51
C GLU A 252 -10.76 -20.55 -11.00
N GLU A 253 -9.50 -20.21 -10.88
CA GLU A 253 -8.48 -21.13 -10.35
C GLU A 253 -8.77 -21.49 -8.89
N LEU A 254 -9.09 -20.52 -8.04
CA LEU A 254 -9.43 -20.78 -6.63
C LEU A 254 -10.66 -21.69 -6.51
N LEU A 255 -11.69 -21.46 -7.33
CA LEU A 255 -12.89 -22.33 -7.39
C LEU A 255 -12.56 -23.74 -7.87
N ALA A 256 -11.70 -23.87 -8.89
CA ALA A 256 -11.22 -25.17 -9.38
C ALA A 256 -10.44 -25.96 -8.32
N ARG A 257 -9.83 -25.25 -7.35
CA ARG A 257 -9.09 -25.81 -6.23
C ARG A 257 -9.94 -26.00 -4.96
N GLY A 258 -11.28 -25.79 -5.03
CA GLY A 258 -12.18 -26.01 -3.93
C GLY A 258 -12.30 -24.86 -2.93
N ALA A 259 -12.15 -23.62 -3.40
CA ALA A 259 -12.39 -22.47 -2.56
C ALA A 259 -13.86 -22.40 -2.13
N ASP A 260 -14.08 -22.20 -0.82
CA ASP A 260 -15.39 -22.10 -0.20
C ASP A 260 -16.02 -20.73 -0.49
N THR A 261 -17.12 -20.74 -1.27
CA THR A 261 -17.85 -19.53 -1.65
C THR A 261 -18.79 -19.03 -0.55
N SER A 262 -19.10 -19.87 0.45
CA SER A 262 -20.02 -19.58 1.56
C SER A 262 -19.31 -18.93 2.76
N LEU A 263 -17.99 -18.91 2.77
CA LEU A 263 -17.21 -18.37 3.87
C LEU A 263 -17.47 -16.88 4.03
N ALA A 264 -18.02 -16.48 5.18
CA ALA A 264 -18.23 -15.06 5.51
C ALA A 264 -17.09 -14.54 6.40
N ASP A 265 -16.61 -13.32 6.13
CA ASP A 265 -15.62 -12.64 6.96
C ASP A 265 -16.21 -12.22 8.32
N THR A 266 -15.34 -11.99 9.32
CA THR A 266 -15.82 -11.64 10.67
C THR A 266 -15.95 -10.13 10.93
N GLN A 267 -15.58 -9.27 9.97
CA GLN A 267 -15.69 -7.82 10.12
C GLN A 267 -17.04 -7.31 9.61
N THR A 268 -17.45 -7.77 8.42
CA THR A 268 -18.67 -7.31 7.75
C THR A 268 -19.73 -8.42 7.66
N ASN A 269 -19.36 -9.66 8.01
CA ASN A 269 -20.16 -10.86 7.83
C ASN A 269 -20.60 -11.07 6.38
N GLN A 270 -19.71 -10.72 5.43
CA GLN A 270 -19.94 -10.83 4.00
C GLN A 270 -19.16 -11.98 3.38
N THR A 271 -19.76 -12.62 2.38
CA THR A 271 -19.13 -13.64 1.54
C THR A 271 -18.31 -13.00 0.41
N PRO A 272 -17.43 -13.76 -0.28
CA PRO A 272 -16.73 -13.26 -1.47
C PRO A 272 -17.65 -12.71 -2.56
N ALA A 273 -18.85 -13.30 -2.73
CA ALA A 273 -19.84 -12.82 -3.68
C ALA A 273 -20.38 -11.43 -3.31
N GLN A 274 -20.65 -11.22 -2.02
CA GLN A 274 -21.12 -9.93 -1.51
C GLN A 274 -20.05 -8.85 -1.64
N TRP A 275 -18.77 -9.17 -1.38
CA TRP A 275 -17.65 -8.26 -1.62
C TRP A 275 -17.55 -7.86 -3.10
N ALA A 276 -17.71 -8.82 -4.02
CA ALA A 276 -17.69 -8.53 -5.46
C ALA A 276 -18.82 -7.58 -5.86
N ARG A 277 -20.01 -7.80 -5.31
CA ARG A 277 -21.21 -7.01 -5.62
C ARG A 277 -21.10 -5.57 -5.14
N GLU A 278 -20.49 -5.35 -3.96
CA GLU A 278 -20.28 -4.03 -3.38
C GLU A 278 -19.46 -3.08 -4.29
N VAL A 279 -18.52 -3.65 -5.06
CA VAL A 279 -17.65 -2.88 -5.98
C VAL A 279 -18.08 -2.98 -7.44
N GLY A 280 -19.25 -3.58 -7.72
CA GLY A 280 -19.79 -3.67 -9.07
C GLY A 280 -19.26 -4.83 -9.92
N ASN A 281 -18.52 -5.79 -9.36
CA ASN A 281 -18.06 -7.00 -10.04
C ASN A 281 -19.19 -8.05 -10.16
N SER A 282 -20.30 -7.66 -10.77
CA SER A 282 -21.57 -8.44 -10.78
C SER A 282 -21.42 -9.82 -11.42
N ASP A 283 -20.65 -9.95 -12.51
CA ASP A 283 -20.43 -11.24 -13.18
C ASP A 283 -19.71 -12.25 -12.26
N ILE A 284 -18.76 -11.78 -11.45
CA ILE A 284 -18.08 -12.62 -10.46
C ILE A 284 -19.05 -12.98 -9.34
N ALA A 285 -19.80 -12.00 -8.81
CA ALA A 285 -20.77 -12.22 -7.76
C ALA A 285 -21.80 -13.30 -8.15
N ASP A 286 -22.44 -13.15 -9.33
CA ASP A 286 -23.42 -14.09 -9.85
C ASP A 286 -22.84 -15.50 -10.04
N ARG A 287 -21.56 -15.59 -10.44
CA ARG A 287 -20.88 -16.87 -10.60
C ARG A 287 -20.61 -17.57 -9.27
N LEU A 288 -20.23 -16.81 -8.25
CA LEU A 288 -19.98 -17.33 -6.91
C LEU A 288 -21.27 -17.80 -6.25
N GLU A 289 -22.38 -17.05 -6.39
CA GLU A 289 -23.69 -17.40 -5.86
C GLU A 289 -24.29 -18.68 -6.50
N ARG A 290 -24.00 -18.94 -7.78
CA ARG A 290 -24.46 -20.19 -8.44
C ARG A 290 -23.71 -21.45 -7.96
N ARG A 291 -22.58 -21.31 -7.29
CA ARG A 291 -21.74 -22.42 -6.81
C ARG A 291 -21.86 -22.65 -5.29
N GLY A 292 -22.43 -21.72 -4.55
CA GLY A 292 -22.76 -21.84 -3.12
C GLY A 292 -24.17 -22.34 -2.93
#